data_afcfd69e7250bfeda76c5c5596ab0287
#
_entry.id   afcfd69e7250bfeda76c5c5596ab0287
#
_cell.length_a   1.000
_cell.length_b   1.000
_cell.length_c   1.000
_cell.angle_alpha   90.00
_cell.angle_beta   90.00
_cell.angle_gamma   90.00
#
_symmetry.space_group_name_H-M   'P 1'
#
loop_
_entity.id
_entity.type
_entity.pdbx_description
1 polymer ?
#
loop_
_entity_poly.entity_id
_entity_poly.type
_entity_poly.pdbx_seq_one_letter_code
_entity_poly.pdbx_strand_id
1 'polypeptide(L)'
;MTTLNSSNTLSSTFYLSGIPGYEEFHHWISIPFCLLYLVGIMALVGNAVLLILVRAEKNLHEPQFCFLAMLALTDLGLSLSTMPSVLAIFWFDVRDIGLNACLTQMFFIHTLSSVESGVLVAMAFDRLVAICAPLNYTKILTHYTVACLSGAALIRGATLLAPLPFFLRTFPFCGANILSHSYCYYPDMLNLACGDITFSSAYGLVFVLCTFAVDVVFILASYMKILDTIMKLETQDRNWRSLHTCACHLCTVLVFYLPLISLAVLHHYTQDTSPILYTTMSNAYLLMTPLLNPLIYSLKSRQIQAALRKRFWVQRVIAGE
;
A
#
# COMPACT_ATOMS: atom_id res chain seq x y z
N MET A 1 6.30 -4.27 -56.40
CA MET A 1 7.05 -4.81 -55.28
C MET A 1 7.55 -3.64 -54.43
N THR A 2 6.73 -3.22 -53.51
CA THR A 2 7.10 -2.20 -52.51
C THR A 2 7.29 -2.91 -51.20
N THR A 3 8.54 -3.04 -50.79
CA THR A 3 8.93 -3.61 -49.48
C THR A 3 8.44 -2.68 -48.40
N LEU A 4 7.44 -3.11 -47.65
CA LEU A 4 7.10 -2.51 -46.34
C LEU A 4 8.25 -2.79 -45.41
N ASN A 5 9.09 -1.78 -45.18
CA ASN A 5 9.98 -1.73 -44.04
C ASN A 5 9.11 -1.57 -42.78
N SER A 6 8.68 -2.68 -42.20
CA SER A 6 8.20 -2.65 -40.82
C SER A 6 9.43 -2.49 -39.91
N SER A 7 9.86 -1.26 -39.66
CA SER A 7 10.68 -0.96 -38.52
C SER A 7 9.86 -1.33 -37.28
N ASN A 8 10.15 -2.48 -36.68
CA ASN A 8 9.73 -2.85 -35.33
C ASN A 8 10.35 -1.85 -34.35
N THR A 9 9.83 -0.63 -34.32
CA THR A 9 10.09 0.28 -33.22
C THR A 9 9.36 -0.30 -32.01
N LEU A 10 10.10 -0.98 -31.17
CA LEU A 10 9.65 -1.37 -29.83
C LEU A 10 8.99 -0.10 -29.24
N SER A 11 7.68 -0.08 -29.08
CA SER A 11 7.00 1.10 -28.54
C SER A 11 7.55 1.33 -27.15
N SER A 12 8.26 2.43 -26.96
CA SER A 12 8.91 2.78 -25.70
C SER A 12 7.98 3.56 -24.77
N THR A 13 6.73 3.76 -25.17
CA THR A 13 5.73 4.55 -24.44
C THR A 13 4.43 3.79 -24.29
N PHE A 14 3.80 3.92 -23.11
CA PHE A 14 2.47 3.42 -22.81
C PHE A 14 1.50 4.59 -22.62
N TYR A 15 0.23 4.34 -22.85
CA TYR A 15 -0.86 5.28 -22.65
C TYR A 15 -1.71 4.82 -21.47
N LEU A 16 -1.78 5.63 -20.42
CA LEU A 16 -2.59 5.38 -19.24
C LEU A 16 -4.01 5.88 -19.50
N SER A 17 -4.99 4.98 -19.56
CA SER A 17 -6.37 5.35 -19.95
C SER A 17 -7.10 6.18 -18.89
N GLY A 18 -6.69 6.09 -17.63
CA GLY A 18 -7.44 6.72 -16.54
C GLY A 18 -8.77 6.00 -16.33
N ILE A 19 -9.91 6.69 -16.54
CA ILE A 19 -11.26 6.08 -16.50
C ILE A 19 -11.73 5.89 -17.94
N PRO A 20 -11.76 4.65 -18.45
CA PRO A 20 -12.18 4.38 -19.83
C PRO A 20 -13.64 4.79 -20.08
N GLY A 21 -13.90 5.44 -21.23
CA GLY A 21 -15.24 5.84 -21.65
C GLY A 21 -15.76 7.15 -21.06
N TYR A 22 -14.96 7.86 -20.26
CA TYR A 22 -15.32 9.17 -19.68
C TYR A 22 -14.30 10.25 -20.02
N GLU A 23 -13.59 10.09 -21.11
CA GLU A 23 -12.50 10.99 -21.53
C GLU A 23 -12.98 12.44 -21.75
N GLU A 24 -14.20 12.62 -22.28
CA GLU A 24 -14.80 13.95 -22.48
C GLU A 24 -15.34 14.59 -21.18
N PHE A 25 -15.57 13.80 -20.14
CA PHE A 25 -16.10 14.25 -18.86
C PHE A 25 -15.04 14.49 -17.80
N HIS A 26 -13.74 14.41 -18.14
CA HIS A 26 -12.63 14.55 -17.19
C HIS A 26 -12.72 15.84 -16.37
N HIS A 27 -13.19 16.95 -16.91
CA HIS A 27 -13.39 18.19 -16.15
C HIS A 27 -14.47 18.08 -15.06
N TRP A 28 -15.55 17.34 -15.30
CA TRP A 28 -16.62 17.12 -14.30
C TRP A 28 -16.23 16.02 -13.30
N ILE A 29 -15.52 15.03 -13.77
CA ILE A 29 -14.92 13.98 -12.95
C ILE A 29 -13.74 14.55 -12.13
N SER A 30 -13.11 15.63 -12.56
CA SER A 30 -12.05 16.30 -11.80
C SER A 30 -12.53 16.83 -10.43
N ILE A 31 -13.83 17.09 -10.23
CA ILE A 31 -14.35 17.51 -8.92
C ILE A 31 -14.17 16.41 -7.86
N PRO A 32 -14.65 15.16 -8.02
CA PRO A 32 -14.31 14.09 -7.10
C PRO A 32 -12.81 13.76 -7.09
N PHE A 33 -12.06 14.01 -8.18
CA PHE A 33 -10.61 13.84 -8.22
C PHE A 33 -9.84 14.99 -7.56
N CYS A 34 -10.37 16.22 -7.51
CA CYS A 34 -9.86 17.25 -6.60
C CYS A 34 -9.98 16.81 -5.14
N LEU A 35 -11.05 16.10 -4.78
CA LEU A 35 -11.15 15.44 -3.45
C LEU A 35 -10.08 14.36 -3.29
N LEU A 36 -9.79 13.56 -4.32
CA LEU A 36 -8.71 12.56 -4.28
C LEU A 36 -7.33 13.23 -4.16
N TYR A 37 -7.11 14.38 -4.75
CA TYR A 37 -5.89 15.16 -4.58
C TYR A 37 -5.74 15.69 -3.15
N LEU A 38 -6.81 16.26 -2.59
CA LEU A 38 -6.83 16.66 -1.17
C LEU A 38 -6.57 15.45 -0.27
N VAL A 39 -7.16 14.32 -0.59
CA VAL A 39 -6.91 13.03 0.08
C VAL A 39 -5.44 12.63 -0.01
N GLY A 40 -4.82 12.75 -1.19
CA GLY A 40 -3.40 12.47 -1.39
C GLY A 40 -2.49 13.42 -0.59
N ILE A 41 -2.78 14.71 -0.56
CA ILE A 41 -2.05 15.68 0.27
C ILE A 41 -2.24 15.34 1.76
N MET A 42 -3.45 15.04 2.19
CA MET A 42 -3.73 14.65 3.58
C MET A 42 -2.98 13.37 3.95
N ALA A 43 -2.87 12.39 3.05
CA ALA A 43 -2.08 11.18 3.24
C ALA A 43 -0.59 11.52 3.42
N LEU A 44 -0.02 12.33 2.53
CA LEU A 44 1.38 12.77 2.62
C LEU A 44 1.66 13.55 3.91
N VAL A 45 0.83 14.53 4.22
CA VAL A 45 1.00 15.36 5.43
C VAL A 45 0.79 14.52 6.70
N GLY A 46 -0.24 13.67 6.74
CA GLY A 46 -0.55 12.83 7.90
C GLY A 46 0.59 11.86 8.23
N ASN A 47 1.12 11.17 7.21
CA ASN A 47 2.24 10.24 7.39
C ASN A 47 3.55 10.97 7.74
N ALA A 48 3.82 12.12 7.11
CA ALA A 48 5.00 12.94 7.46
C ALA A 48 4.94 13.45 8.92
N VAL A 49 3.78 13.94 9.35
CA VAL A 49 3.56 14.37 10.75
C VAL A 49 3.77 13.22 11.70
N LEU A 50 3.25 12.02 11.39
CA LEU A 50 3.43 10.84 12.21
C LEU A 50 4.92 10.47 12.36
N LEU A 51 5.69 10.47 11.28
CA LEU A 51 7.13 10.22 11.32
C LEU A 51 7.88 11.25 12.17
N ILE A 52 7.54 12.53 12.02
CA ILE A 52 8.14 13.61 12.81
C ILE A 52 7.84 13.42 14.30
N LEU A 53 6.61 13.03 14.65
CA LEU A 53 6.21 12.78 16.04
C LEU A 53 6.95 11.58 16.63
N VAL A 54 6.97 10.44 15.92
CA VAL A 54 7.68 9.24 16.40
C VAL A 54 9.17 9.52 16.60
N ARG A 55 9.80 10.29 15.70
CA ARG A 55 11.22 10.67 15.85
C ARG A 55 11.47 11.60 17.03
N ALA A 56 10.56 12.54 17.29
CA ALA A 56 10.81 13.64 18.22
C ALA A 56 10.41 13.33 19.67
N GLU A 57 9.43 12.46 19.88
CA GLU A 57 8.89 12.17 21.20
C GLU A 57 9.41 10.81 21.71
N LYS A 58 10.24 10.82 22.75
CA LYS A 58 10.85 9.60 23.33
C LYS A 58 9.81 8.55 23.76
N ASN A 59 8.63 8.99 24.18
CA ASN A 59 7.52 8.11 24.58
C ASN A 59 6.91 7.32 23.39
N LEU A 60 7.26 7.68 22.16
CA LEU A 60 6.84 7.00 20.93
C LEU A 60 7.94 6.11 20.34
N HIS A 61 8.96 5.73 21.14
CA HIS A 61 10.02 4.81 20.71
C HIS A 61 9.72 3.34 21.06
N GLU A 62 8.51 3.04 21.51
CA GLU A 62 8.09 1.65 21.74
C GLU A 62 7.97 0.90 20.40
N PRO A 63 8.12 -0.46 20.38
CA PRO A 63 8.08 -1.29 19.18
C PRO A 63 6.87 -1.01 18.27
N GLN A 64 5.68 -0.86 18.84
CA GLN A 64 4.46 -0.56 18.12
C GLN A 64 4.54 0.72 17.27
N PHE A 65 5.20 1.78 17.77
CA PHE A 65 5.35 3.04 17.03
C PHE A 65 6.46 2.97 15.99
N CYS A 66 7.46 2.10 16.18
CA CYS A 66 8.46 1.82 15.18
C CYS A 66 7.83 1.14 13.95
N PHE A 67 6.96 0.14 14.14
CA PHE A 67 6.20 -0.47 13.04
C PHE A 67 5.25 0.53 12.39
N LEU A 68 4.62 1.40 13.17
CA LEU A 68 3.77 2.46 12.65
C LEU A 68 4.57 3.49 11.81
N ALA A 69 5.80 3.80 12.21
CA ALA A 69 6.69 4.64 11.41
C ALA A 69 7.10 3.95 10.09
N MET A 70 7.34 2.63 10.11
CA MET A 70 7.58 1.86 8.89
C MET A 70 6.37 1.89 7.96
N LEU A 71 5.16 1.71 8.50
CA LEU A 71 3.91 1.83 7.76
C LEU A 71 3.78 3.22 7.11
N ALA A 72 4.04 4.29 7.87
CA ALA A 72 4.00 5.65 7.36
C ALA A 72 5.05 5.91 6.26
N LEU A 73 6.22 5.27 6.34
CA LEU A 73 7.25 5.34 5.28
C LEU A 73 6.80 4.63 3.99
N THR A 74 6.17 3.45 4.10
CA THR A 74 5.63 2.75 2.94
C THR A 74 4.48 3.52 2.31
N ASP A 75 3.58 4.09 3.11
CA ASP A 75 2.48 4.95 2.66
C ASP A 75 2.97 6.20 1.90
N LEU A 76 4.01 6.86 2.41
CA LEU A 76 4.67 7.98 1.71
C LEU A 76 5.28 7.53 0.38
N GLY A 77 5.99 6.41 0.38
CA GLY A 77 6.59 5.86 -0.83
C GLY A 77 5.55 5.48 -1.89
N LEU A 78 4.44 4.85 -1.49
CA LEU A 78 3.31 4.53 -2.37
C LEU A 78 2.68 5.80 -2.95
N SER A 79 2.41 6.79 -2.10
CA SER A 79 1.85 8.08 -2.53
C SER A 79 2.78 8.79 -3.53
N LEU A 80 4.08 8.85 -3.25
CA LEU A 80 5.07 9.48 -4.13
C LEU A 80 5.23 8.72 -5.46
N SER A 81 5.04 7.41 -5.47
CA SER A 81 5.12 6.60 -6.69
C SER A 81 3.88 6.72 -7.58
N THR A 82 2.71 6.96 -7.01
CA THR A 82 1.42 6.93 -7.73
C THR A 82 0.89 8.32 -8.06
N MET A 83 0.99 9.27 -7.12
CA MET A 83 0.42 10.62 -7.26
C MET A 83 0.88 11.38 -8.50
N PRO A 84 2.15 11.36 -8.92
CA PRO A 84 2.57 12.07 -10.11
C PRO A 84 1.81 11.65 -11.36
N SER A 85 1.60 10.33 -11.57
CA SER A 85 0.85 9.82 -12.73
C SER A 85 -0.63 10.15 -12.65
N VAL A 86 -1.25 9.98 -11.48
CA VAL A 86 -2.65 10.33 -11.26
C VAL A 86 -2.90 11.81 -11.53
N LEU A 87 -2.02 12.70 -11.02
CA LEU A 87 -2.12 14.14 -11.27
C LEU A 87 -1.89 14.47 -12.74
N ALA A 88 -0.90 13.86 -13.39
CA ALA A 88 -0.62 14.09 -14.81
C ALA A 88 -1.84 13.78 -15.67
N ILE A 89 -2.54 12.66 -15.40
CA ILE A 89 -3.73 12.25 -16.15
C ILE A 89 -4.91 13.20 -15.90
N PHE A 90 -5.26 13.45 -14.62
CA PHE A 90 -6.53 14.12 -14.31
C PHE A 90 -6.46 15.64 -14.36
N TRP A 91 -5.28 16.25 -14.20
CA TRP A 91 -5.11 17.71 -14.22
C TRP A 91 -4.53 18.25 -15.52
N PHE A 92 -3.60 17.52 -16.11
CA PHE A 92 -2.86 17.99 -17.29
C PHE A 92 -3.20 17.20 -18.55
N ASP A 93 -4.05 16.17 -18.44
CA ASP A 93 -4.38 15.21 -19.51
C ASP A 93 -3.13 14.58 -20.17
N VAL A 94 -2.04 14.51 -19.42
CA VAL A 94 -0.79 13.88 -19.83
C VAL A 94 -0.86 12.41 -19.44
N ARG A 95 -0.98 11.54 -20.42
CA ARG A 95 -1.25 10.09 -20.25
C ARG A 95 -0.08 9.22 -20.68
N ASP A 96 0.89 9.81 -21.37
CA ASP A 96 2.03 9.07 -21.89
C ASP A 96 3.06 8.80 -20.78
N ILE A 97 3.49 7.56 -20.66
CA ILE A 97 4.55 7.15 -19.76
C ILE A 97 5.57 6.27 -20.50
N GLY A 98 6.86 6.60 -20.37
CA GLY A 98 7.93 5.81 -20.97
C GLY A 98 8.09 4.46 -20.25
N LEU A 99 8.48 3.42 -20.99
CA LEU A 99 8.67 2.05 -20.49
C LEU A 99 9.51 2.00 -19.21
N ASN A 100 10.66 2.68 -19.17
CA ASN A 100 11.53 2.66 -17.98
C ASN A 100 10.86 3.30 -16.75
N ALA A 101 10.14 4.40 -16.93
CA ALA A 101 9.40 5.05 -15.85
C ALA A 101 8.27 4.16 -15.36
N CYS A 102 7.56 3.50 -16.26
CA CYS A 102 6.50 2.56 -15.96
C CYS A 102 7.02 1.34 -15.18
N LEU A 103 8.11 0.71 -15.62
CA LEU A 103 8.73 -0.41 -14.90
C LEU A 103 9.22 -0.01 -13.51
N THR A 104 9.78 1.19 -13.38
CA THR A 104 10.22 1.74 -12.09
C THR A 104 9.04 1.98 -11.15
N GLN A 105 7.98 2.62 -11.63
CA GLN A 105 6.76 2.85 -10.87
C GLN A 105 6.13 1.54 -10.40
N MET A 106 5.97 0.57 -11.30
CA MET A 106 5.45 -0.77 -11.02
C MET A 106 6.27 -1.46 -9.93
N PHE A 107 7.61 -1.44 -10.05
CA PHE A 107 8.50 -2.04 -9.05
C PHE A 107 8.30 -1.44 -7.67
N PHE A 108 8.27 -0.10 -7.55
CA PHE A 108 8.07 0.55 -6.26
C PHE A 108 6.69 0.29 -5.67
N ILE A 109 5.62 0.36 -6.47
CA ILE A 109 4.25 0.10 -6.00
C ILE A 109 4.16 -1.30 -5.40
N HIS A 110 4.58 -2.33 -6.15
CA HIS A 110 4.46 -3.70 -5.68
C HIS A 110 5.41 -4.04 -4.53
N THR A 111 6.63 -3.49 -4.54
CA THR A 111 7.60 -3.67 -3.44
C THR A 111 7.08 -3.07 -2.15
N LEU A 112 6.61 -1.81 -2.19
CA LEU A 112 6.10 -1.12 -1.01
C LEU A 112 4.82 -1.78 -0.48
N SER A 113 3.92 -2.24 -1.35
CA SER A 113 2.75 -3.02 -0.94
C SER A 113 3.14 -4.35 -0.26
N SER A 114 4.18 -5.04 -0.76
CA SER A 114 4.70 -6.25 -0.10
C SER A 114 5.33 -5.94 1.26
N VAL A 115 6.04 -4.82 1.38
CA VAL A 115 6.60 -4.36 2.65
C VAL A 115 5.50 -4.00 3.64
N GLU A 116 4.46 -3.29 3.19
CA GLU A 116 3.29 -2.93 3.99
C GLU A 116 2.61 -4.19 4.56
N SER A 117 2.38 -5.21 3.73
CA SER A 117 1.87 -6.51 4.17
C SER A 117 2.74 -7.12 5.28
N GLY A 118 4.07 -7.13 5.11
CA GLY A 118 5.01 -7.64 6.11
C GLY A 118 5.02 -6.83 7.41
N VAL A 119 4.85 -5.51 7.33
CA VAL A 119 4.71 -4.63 8.51
C VAL A 119 3.41 -4.96 9.25
N LEU A 120 2.30 -5.20 8.56
CA LEU A 120 1.04 -5.63 9.18
C LEU A 120 1.18 -6.98 9.91
N VAL A 121 1.94 -7.93 9.36
CA VAL A 121 2.29 -9.19 10.06
C VAL A 121 3.10 -8.91 11.32
N ALA A 122 4.12 -8.04 11.24
CA ALA A 122 4.93 -7.67 12.41
C ALA A 122 4.09 -6.97 13.49
N MET A 123 3.12 -6.13 13.10
CA MET A 123 2.17 -5.51 14.02
C MET A 123 1.19 -6.51 14.63
N ALA A 124 0.75 -7.53 13.88
CA ALA A 124 -0.05 -8.64 14.44
C ALA A 124 0.75 -9.44 15.48
N PHE A 125 2.03 -9.70 15.20
CA PHE A 125 2.95 -10.32 16.15
C PHE A 125 3.17 -9.46 17.39
N ASP A 126 3.36 -8.16 17.23
CA ASP A 126 3.45 -7.21 18.36
C ASP A 126 2.21 -7.30 19.27
N ARG A 127 1.01 -7.29 18.68
CA ARG A 127 -0.24 -7.44 19.44
C ARG A 127 -0.35 -8.81 20.13
N LEU A 128 0.05 -9.87 19.44
CA LEU A 128 0.07 -11.22 20.00
C LEU A 128 0.96 -11.29 21.26
N VAL A 129 2.18 -10.79 21.18
CA VAL A 129 3.12 -10.80 22.32
C VAL A 129 2.63 -9.91 23.46
N ALA A 130 2.10 -8.71 23.14
CA ALA A 130 1.62 -7.76 24.13
C ALA A 130 0.45 -8.32 24.97
N ILE A 131 -0.41 -9.15 24.37
CA ILE A 131 -1.60 -9.69 25.03
C ILE A 131 -1.34 -11.06 25.64
N CYS A 132 -0.70 -11.98 24.90
CA CYS A 132 -0.49 -13.34 25.34
C CYS A 132 0.73 -13.52 26.25
N ALA A 133 1.73 -12.64 26.16
CA ALA A 133 2.97 -12.74 26.94
C ALA A 133 3.46 -11.36 27.48
N PRO A 134 2.62 -10.61 28.22
CA PRO A 134 2.91 -9.23 28.62
C PRO A 134 4.20 -9.08 29.47
N LEU A 135 4.49 -10.07 30.31
CA LEU A 135 5.70 -10.06 31.15
C LEU A 135 7.02 -10.23 30.36
N ASN A 136 6.92 -10.81 29.15
CA ASN A 136 8.07 -11.04 28.28
C ASN A 136 8.11 -10.06 27.10
N TYR A 137 7.19 -9.10 27.01
CA TYR A 137 7.05 -8.18 25.88
C TYR A 137 8.37 -7.48 25.53
N THR A 138 9.00 -6.84 26.50
CA THR A 138 10.26 -6.10 26.30
C THR A 138 11.48 -6.99 26.02
N LYS A 139 11.41 -8.27 26.40
CA LYS A 139 12.46 -9.25 26.10
C LYS A 139 12.35 -9.80 24.68
N ILE A 140 11.13 -9.96 24.17
CA ILE A 140 10.85 -10.50 22.84
C ILE A 140 10.97 -9.40 21.80
N LEU A 141 10.29 -8.26 22.01
CA LEU A 141 10.25 -7.13 21.10
C LEU A 141 11.30 -6.08 21.48
N THR A 142 12.56 -6.45 21.32
CA THR A 142 13.69 -5.52 21.43
C THR A 142 13.80 -4.66 20.17
N HIS A 143 14.51 -3.53 20.22
CA HIS A 143 14.81 -2.72 19.05
C HIS A 143 15.51 -3.53 17.96
N TYR A 144 16.34 -4.51 18.33
CA TYR A 144 16.96 -5.42 17.37
C TYR A 144 15.93 -6.29 16.66
N THR A 145 14.99 -6.89 17.40
CA THR A 145 13.90 -7.70 16.83
C THR A 145 13.05 -6.87 15.87
N VAL A 146 12.70 -5.64 16.25
CA VAL A 146 11.95 -4.71 15.40
C VAL A 146 12.71 -4.41 14.10
N ALA A 147 14.02 -4.11 14.21
CA ALA A 147 14.87 -3.85 13.04
C ALA A 147 14.98 -5.08 12.13
N CYS A 148 15.13 -6.29 12.72
CA CYS A 148 15.15 -7.54 11.95
C CYS A 148 13.84 -7.81 11.20
N LEU A 149 12.69 -7.65 11.86
CA LEU A 149 11.37 -7.85 11.23
C LEU A 149 11.14 -6.83 10.10
N SER A 150 11.45 -5.56 10.34
CA SER A 150 11.34 -4.50 9.34
C SER A 150 12.29 -4.74 8.16
N GLY A 151 13.54 -5.10 8.43
CA GLY A 151 14.53 -5.45 7.41
C GLY A 151 14.12 -6.67 6.59
N ALA A 152 13.58 -7.71 7.24
CA ALA A 152 13.10 -8.90 6.56
C ALA A 152 11.93 -8.59 5.61
N ALA A 153 10.99 -7.72 6.02
CA ALA A 153 9.90 -7.27 5.15
C ALA A 153 10.43 -6.53 3.90
N LEU A 154 11.40 -5.62 4.09
CA LEU A 154 12.04 -4.89 2.99
C LEU A 154 12.79 -5.81 2.03
N ILE A 155 13.65 -6.69 2.56
CA ILE A 155 14.45 -7.63 1.76
C ILE A 155 13.52 -8.58 1.00
N ARG A 156 12.49 -9.12 1.66
CA ARG A 156 11.50 -9.99 1.02
C ARG A 156 10.83 -9.30 -0.17
N GLY A 157 10.28 -8.09 0.04
CA GLY A 157 9.62 -7.33 -1.02
C GLY A 157 10.56 -7.02 -2.19
N ALA A 158 11.75 -6.50 -1.90
CA ALA A 158 12.70 -6.12 -2.94
C ALA A 158 13.21 -7.33 -3.74
N THR A 159 13.57 -8.43 -3.07
CA THR A 159 14.15 -9.61 -3.76
C THR A 159 13.12 -10.37 -4.59
N LEU A 160 11.89 -10.53 -4.09
CA LEU A 160 10.84 -11.24 -4.83
C LEU A 160 10.31 -10.45 -6.03
N LEU A 161 10.40 -9.12 -5.99
CA LEU A 161 9.87 -8.27 -7.07
C LEU A 161 10.94 -7.80 -8.07
N ALA A 162 12.23 -7.87 -7.71
CA ALA A 162 13.31 -7.49 -8.60
C ALA A 162 13.27 -8.19 -9.98
N PRO A 163 12.89 -9.47 -10.12
CA PRO A 163 12.83 -10.13 -11.43
C PRO A 163 11.74 -9.59 -12.35
N LEU A 164 10.62 -9.06 -11.83
CA LEU A 164 9.46 -8.68 -12.66
C LEU A 164 9.76 -7.61 -13.72
N PRO A 165 10.44 -6.49 -13.41
CA PRO A 165 10.84 -5.52 -14.42
C PRO A 165 11.74 -6.11 -15.51
N PHE A 166 12.62 -7.05 -15.14
CA PHE A 166 13.49 -7.72 -16.08
C PHE A 166 12.70 -8.64 -17.03
N PHE A 167 11.74 -9.40 -16.51
CA PHE A 167 10.87 -10.23 -17.35
C PHE A 167 10.10 -9.38 -18.35
N LEU A 168 9.44 -8.31 -17.90
CA LEU A 168 8.68 -7.44 -18.79
C LEU A 168 9.56 -6.77 -19.85
N ARG A 169 10.81 -6.47 -19.53
CA ARG A 169 11.74 -5.83 -20.47
C ARG A 169 12.17 -6.76 -21.61
N THR A 170 12.07 -8.08 -21.45
CA THR A 170 12.42 -9.07 -22.48
C THR A 170 11.31 -9.28 -23.49
N PHE A 171 10.05 -8.87 -23.17
CA PHE A 171 8.93 -9.05 -24.08
C PHE A 171 8.80 -7.89 -25.07
N PRO A 172 8.50 -8.18 -26.35
CA PRO A 172 7.97 -7.18 -27.25
C PRO A 172 6.52 -6.85 -26.85
N PHE A 173 6.15 -5.58 -26.92
CA PHE A 173 4.77 -5.13 -26.69
C PHE A 173 4.08 -4.93 -28.03
N CYS A 174 2.86 -5.49 -28.18
CA CYS A 174 2.10 -5.46 -29.42
C CYS A 174 0.75 -4.76 -29.20
N GLY A 175 0.34 -3.97 -30.19
CA GLY A 175 -0.96 -3.31 -30.17
C GLY A 175 -0.90 -1.87 -29.69
N ALA A 176 -2.00 -1.38 -29.11
CA ALA A 176 -2.19 0.03 -28.80
C ALA A 176 -1.42 0.54 -27.57
N ASN A 177 -0.72 -0.33 -26.83
CA ASN A 177 0.02 -0.01 -25.59
C ASN A 177 -0.81 0.80 -24.58
N ILE A 178 -2.11 0.53 -24.49
CA ILE A 178 -3.04 1.20 -23.58
C ILE A 178 -3.14 0.37 -22.30
N LEU A 179 -2.80 0.99 -21.17
CA LEU A 179 -2.98 0.43 -19.84
C LEU A 179 -4.32 0.88 -19.25
N SER A 180 -5.06 -0.06 -18.67
CA SER A 180 -6.41 0.18 -18.14
C SER A 180 -6.44 0.93 -16.81
N HIS A 181 -5.27 1.27 -16.24
CA HIS A 181 -5.13 1.92 -14.94
C HIS A 181 -4.56 3.33 -15.06
N SER A 182 -4.64 4.09 -13.95
CA SER A 182 -3.99 5.39 -13.81
C SER A 182 -2.51 5.28 -13.41
N TYR A 183 -1.96 4.07 -13.33
CA TYR A 183 -0.58 3.75 -12.97
C TYR A 183 -0.16 2.42 -13.61
N CYS A 184 1.13 2.15 -13.64
CA CYS A 184 1.67 0.93 -14.21
C CYS A 184 1.45 -0.28 -13.28
N TYR A 185 0.60 -1.19 -13.75
CA TYR A 185 0.24 -2.42 -13.04
C TYR A 185 0.77 -3.65 -13.77
N TYR A 186 1.41 -4.56 -13.04
CA TYR A 186 2.11 -5.69 -13.63
C TYR A 186 1.22 -6.58 -14.52
N PRO A 187 0.00 -7.01 -14.09
CA PRO A 187 -0.87 -7.83 -14.94
C PRO A 187 -1.29 -7.14 -16.24
N ASP A 188 -1.56 -5.82 -16.23
CA ASP A 188 -1.92 -5.06 -17.41
C ASP A 188 -0.76 -5.01 -18.42
N MET A 189 0.45 -4.76 -17.92
CA MET A 189 1.64 -4.76 -18.77
C MET A 189 1.89 -6.13 -19.37
N LEU A 190 1.67 -7.21 -18.59
CA LEU A 190 1.83 -8.57 -19.06
C LEU A 190 0.82 -8.93 -20.15
N ASN A 191 -0.42 -8.44 -20.06
CA ASN A 191 -1.46 -8.64 -21.06
C ASN A 191 -1.14 -7.95 -22.41
N LEU A 192 -0.31 -6.91 -22.41
CA LEU A 192 0.17 -6.23 -23.61
C LEU A 192 1.43 -6.86 -24.22
N ALA A 193 2.08 -7.76 -23.47
CA ALA A 193 3.28 -8.45 -23.91
C ALA A 193 2.93 -9.53 -24.94
N CYS A 194 3.78 -9.65 -25.97
CA CYS A 194 3.65 -10.67 -27.01
C CYS A 194 4.64 -11.81 -26.78
N GLY A 195 4.18 -13.02 -27.07
CA GLY A 195 4.98 -14.22 -26.89
C GLY A 195 4.49 -15.09 -25.73
N ASP A 196 5.34 -15.99 -25.27
CA ASP A 196 4.99 -16.91 -24.20
C ASP A 196 5.21 -16.22 -22.82
N ILE A 197 4.13 -15.76 -22.22
CA ILE A 197 4.09 -15.10 -20.92
C ILE A 197 3.87 -16.09 -19.75
N THR A 198 3.77 -17.39 -20.02
CA THR A 198 3.36 -18.43 -19.06
C THR A 198 4.23 -18.40 -17.80
N PHE A 199 5.55 -18.37 -17.96
CA PHE A 199 6.49 -18.31 -16.83
C PHE A 199 6.32 -17.04 -16.00
N SER A 200 6.23 -15.89 -16.67
CA SER A 200 6.10 -14.58 -16.01
C SER A 200 4.78 -14.45 -15.24
N SER A 201 3.69 -14.95 -15.82
CA SER A 201 2.36 -15.02 -15.19
C SER A 201 2.38 -15.95 -13.98
N ALA A 202 2.93 -17.15 -14.12
CA ALA A 202 3.07 -18.11 -13.01
C ALA A 202 3.91 -17.55 -11.87
N TYR A 203 5.02 -16.88 -12.18
CA TYR A 203 5.86 -16.22 -11.17
C TYR A 203 5.08 -15.15 -10.41
N GLY A 204 4.34 -14.27 -11.11
CA GLY A 204 3.50 -13.25 -10.50
C GLY A 204 2.44 -13.85 -9.56
N LEU A 205 1.77 -14.94 -9.98
CA LEU A 205 0.80 -15.64 -9.16
C LEU A 205 1.44 -16.26 -7.90
N VAL A 206 2.56 -16.97 -8.06
CA VAL A 206 3.31 -17.56 -6.93
C VAL A 206 3.74 -16.46 -5.96
N PHE A 207 4.22 -15.32 -6.47
CA PHE A 207 4.58 -14.17 -5.64
C PHE A 207 3.38 -13.70 -4.78
N VAL A 208 2.21 -13.49 -5.40
CA VAL A 208 0.99 -13.04 -4.69
C VAL A 208 0.59 -14.03 -3.62
N LEU A 209 0.57 -15.33 -3.94
CA LEU A 209 0.19 -16.39 -3.00
C LEU A 209 1.20 -16.52 -1.85
N CYS A 210 2.50 -16.57 -2.14
CA CYS A 210 3.55 -16.72 -1.13
C CYS A 210 3.73 -15.47 -0.25
N THR A 211 3.33 -14.30 -0.72
CA THR A 211 3.42 -13.07 0.06
C THR A 211 2.12 -12.82 0.80
N PHE A 212 1.05 -12.51 0.09
CA PHE A 212 -0.18 -12.02 0.72
C PHE A 212 -1.01 -13.11 1.38
N ALA A 213 -1.12 -14.31 0.79
CA ALA A 213 -1.91 -15.39 1.40
C ALA A 213 -1.24 -15.92 2.69
N VAL A 214 0.09 -16.09 2.67
CA VAL A 214 0.84 -16.51 3.87
C VAL A 214 0.72 -15.47 4.98
N ASP A 215 0.86 -14.17 4.64
CA ASP A 215 0.73 -13.08 5.59
C ASP A 215 -0.68 -13.04 6.23
N VAL A 216 -1.75 -13.20 5.43
CA VAL A 216 -3.14 -13.27 5.93
C VAL A 216 -3.32 -14.45 6.88
N VAL A 217 -2.82 -15.64 6.55
CA VAL A 217 -2.91 -16.82 7.42
C VAL A 217 -2.22 -16.57 8.75
N PHE A 218 -1.04 -15.93 8.74
CA PHE A 218 -0.31 -15.60 9.96
C PHE A 218 -1.06 -14.57 10.82
N ILE A 219 -1.62 -13.54 10.21
CA ILE A 219 -2.44 -12.53 10.90
C ILE A 219 -3.67 -13.20 11.53
N LEU A 220 -4.41 -14.00 10.78
CA LEU A 220 -5.60 -14.71 11.28
C LEU A 220 -5.26 -15.64 12.45
N ALA A 221 -4.19 -16.43 12.34
CA ALA A 221 -3.74 -17.32 13.42
C ALA A 221 -3.37 -16.53 14.68
N SER A 222 -2.69 -15.37 14.52
CA SER A 222 -2.36 -14.48 15.63
C SER A 222 -3.62 -13.95 16.33
N TYR A 223 -4.63 -13.53 15.55
CA TYR A 223 -5.87 -13.00 16.12
C TYR A 223 -6.75 -14.09 16.75
N MET A 224 -6.78 -15.30 16.20
CA MET A 224 -7.45 -16.42 16.87
C MET A 224 -6.85 -16.71 18.25
N LYS A 225 -5.50 -16.67 18.35
CA LYS A 225 -4.80 -16.85 19.63
C LYS A 225 -5.06 -15.71 20.60
N ILE A 226 -5.09 -14.47 20.13
CA ILE A 226 -5.43 -13.28 20.92
C ILE A 226 -6.86 -13.43 21.50
N LEU A 227 -7.83 -13.77 20.67
CA LEU A 227 -9.24 -13.94 21.10
C LEU A 227 -9.38 -15.06 22.13
N ASP A 228 -8.74 -16.22 21.91
CA ASP A 228 -8.72 -17.33 22.88
C ASP A 228 -8.15 -16.87 24.24
N THR A 229 -7.06 -16.09 24.21
CA THR A 229 -6.44 -15.55 25.44
C THR A 229 -7.36 -14.54 26.14
N ILE A 230 -7.98 -13.63 25.41
CA ILE A 230 -8.89 -12.61 25.96
C ILE A 230 -10.12 -13.26 26.59
N MET A 231 -10.71 -14.29 25.96
CA MET A 231 -11.88 -15.01 26.48
C MET A 231 -11.58 -15.75 27.78
N LYS A 232 -10.31 -16.09 28.05
CA LYS A 232 -9.88 -16.76 29.28
C LYS A 232 -9.55 -15.77 30.42
N LEU A 233 -9.51 -14.47 30.16
CA LEU A 233 -9.22 -13.44 31.17
C LEU A 233 -10.51 -13.06 31.90
N GLU A 234 -10.51 -13.13 33.23
CA GLU A 234 -11.68 -12.85 34.07
C GLU A 234 -12.02 -11.34 34.25
N THR A 235 -11.10 -10.43 33.92
CA THR A 235 -11.26 -8.98 34.15
C THR A 235 -11.78 -8.22 32.92
N GLN A 236 -13.03 -7.77 32.98
CA GLN A 236 -13.75 -7.12 31.87
C GLN A 236 -13.11 -5.81 31.39
N ASP A 237 -12.57 -4.97 32.28
CA ASP A 237 -11.96 -3.68 31.91
C ASP A 237 -10.67 -3.82 31.09
N ARG A 238 -9.86 -4.83 31.41
CA ARG A 238 -8.61 -5.11 30.69
C ARG A 238 -8.89 -5.69 29.32
N ASN A 239 -9.93 -6.51 29.22
CA ASN A 239 -10.39 -7.09 27.95
C ASN A 239 -10.82 -6.02 26.96
N TRP A 240 -11.59 -4.99 27.41
CA TRP A 240 -12.06 -3.92 26.54
C TRP A 240 -10.93 -3.06 25.95
N ARG A 241 -9.94 -2.70 26.75
CA ARG A 241 -8.76 -1.93 26.27
C ARG A 241 -7.94 -2.71 25.23
N SER A 242 -7.73 -4.00 25.48
CA SER A 242 -7.01 -4.90 24.55
C SER A 242 -7.76 -5.05 23.24
N LEU A 243 -9.08 -5.29 23.29
CA LEU A 243 -9.95 -5.38 22.11
C LEU A 243 -9.95 -4.10 21.28
N HIS A 244 -10.00 -2.92 21.94
CA HIS A 244 -9.96 -1.66 21.24
C HIS A 244 -8.67 -1.43 20.44
N THR A 245 -7.52 -1.83 21.00
CA THR A 245 -6.23 -1.73 20.31
C THR A 245 -6.14 -2.72 19.15
N CYS A 246 -6.64 -3.94 19.35
CA CYS A 246 -6.75 -4.94 18.30
C CYS A 246 -7.67 -4.49 17.15
N ALA A 247 -8.80 -3.85 17.47
CA ALA A 247 -9.73 -3.34 16.46
C ALA A 247 -9.09 -2.33 15.52
N CYS A 248 -8.21 -1.45 16.03
CA CYS A 248 -7.50 -0.50 15.18
C CYS A 248 -6.61 -1.20 14.15
N HIS A 249 -5.83 -2.19 14.59
CA HIS A 249 -4.99 -2.95 13.68
C HIS A 249 -5.83 -3.78 12.69
N LEU A 250 -6.93 -4.39 13.14
CA LEU A 250 -7.86 -5.10 12.23
C LEU A 250 -8.47 -4.17 11.19
N CYS A 251 -8.82 -2.93 11.57
CA CYS A 251 -9.28 -1.92 10.59
C CYS A 251 -8.21 -1.66 9.54
N THR A 252 -6.94 -1.49 9.93
CA THR A 252 -5.83 -1.29 8.99
C THR A 252 -5.64 -2.50 8.08
N VAL A 253 -5.69 -3.71 8.63
CA VAL A 253 -5.63 -4.96 7.86
C VAL A 253 -6.76 -5.04 6.84
N LEU A 254 -7.99 -4.71 7.23
CA LEU A 254 -9.15 -4.72 6.33
C LEU A 254 -9.01 -3.66 5.22
N VAL A 255 -8.57 -2.44 5.56
CA VAL A 255 -8.34 -1.36 4.59
C VAL A 255 -7.31 -1.77 3.53
N PHE A 256 -6.29 -2.52 3.91
CA PHE A 256 -5.26 -3.01 3.00
C PHE A 256 -5.74 -4.21 2.16
N TYR A 257 -6.22 -5.28 2.82
CA TYR A 257 -6.48 -6.54 2.13
C TYR A 257 -7.83 -6.60 1.40
N LEU A 258 -8.86 -5.88 1.87
CA LEU A 258 -10.19 -5.95 1.24
C LEU A 258 -10.18 -5.43 -0.21
N PRO A 259 -9.61 -4.26 -0.52
CA PRO A 259 -9.50 -3.80 -1.89
C PRO A 259 -8.59 -4.69 -2.75
N LEU A 260 -7.49 -5.20 -2.18
CA LEU A 260 -6.56 -6.10 -2.86
C LEU A 260 -7.25 -7.40 -3.30
N ILE A 261 -8.00 -8.02 -2.38
CA ILE A 261 -8.78 -9.25 -2.66
C ILE A 261 -9.87 -8.93 -3.68
N SER A 262 -10.56 -7.80 -3.54
CA SER A 262 -11.59 -7.39 -4.48
C SER A 262 -11.05 -7.25 -5.90
N LEU A 263 -9.88 -6.64 -6.06
CA LEU A 263 -9.19 -6.53 -7.36
C LEU A 263 -8.81 -7.90 -7.94
N ALA A 264 -8.28 -8.79 -7.12
CA ALA A 264 -7.92 -10.13 -7.54
C ALA A 264 -9.15 -10.95 -8.02
N VAL A 265 -10.26 -10.84 -7.29
CA VAL A 265 -11.54 -11.47 -7.65
C VAL A 265 -12.10 -10.86 -8.95
N LEU A 266 -12.13 -9.54 -9.04
CA LEU A 266 -12.60 -8.86 -10.25
C LEU A 266 -11.76 -9.24 -11.48
N HIS A 267 -10.44 -9.31 -11.34
CA HIS A 267 -9.56 -9.70 -12.45
C HIS A 267 -9.81 -11.14 -12.93
N HIS A 268 -10.14 -12.06 -12.01
CA HIS A 268 -10.30 -13.48 -12.35
C HIS A 268 -11.70 -13.85 -12.87
N TYR A 269 -12.75 -13.25 -12.30
CA TYR A 269 -14.14 -13.68 -12.58
C TYR A 269 -14.87 -12.83 -13.60
N THR A 270 -14.33 -11.70 -14.00
CA THR A 270 -15.11 -10.72 -14.77
C THR A 270 -14.40 -10.25 -16.03
N GLN A 271 -14.42 -11.13 -17.05
CA GLN A 271 -14.10 -10.69 -18.42
C GLN A 271 -15.09 -9.62 -18.93
N ASP A 272 -16.27 -9.48 -18.27
CA ASP A 272 -17.34 -8.53 -18.61
C ASP A 272 -17.52 -7.40 -17.60
N THR A 273 -16.56 -7.19 -16.65
CA THR A 273 -16.71 -6.11 -15.67
C THR A 273 -16.56 -4.76 -16.32
N SER A 274 -17.40 -3.82 -15.87
CA SER A 274 -17.26 -2.41 -16.22
C SER A 274 -15.83 -1.94 -15.94
N PRO A 275 -15.09 -1.45 -16.95
CA PRO A 275 -13.72 -0.94 -16.78
C PRO A 275 -13.63 0.15 -15.68
N ILE A 276 -14.72 0.89 -15.49
CA ILE A 276 -14.85 1.93 -14.46
C ILE A 276 -14.73 1.34 -13.05
N LEU A 277 -15.45 0.23 -12.78
CA LEU A 277 -15.42 -0.39 -11.47
C LEU A 277 -14.01 -0.89 -11.14
N TYR A 278 -13.35 -1.53 -12.10
CA TYR A 278 -11.99 -2.05 -11.94
C TYR A 278 -10.99 -0.91 -11.67
N THR A 279 -11.02 0.15 -12.48
CA THR A 279 -10.13 1.32 -12.30
C THR A 279 -10.41 2.05 -10.98
N THR A 280 -11.68 2.18 -10.58
CA THR A 280 -12.04 2.84 -9.32
C THR A 280 -11.55 2.03 -8.12
N MET A 281 -11.72 0.70 -8.12
CA MET A 281 -11.23 -0.17 -7.05
C MET A 281 -9.71 -0.17 -6.96
N SER A 282 -9.03 -0.14 -8.10
CA SER A 282 -7.58 -0.07 -8.19
C SER A 282 -7.03 1.25 -7.59
N ASN A 283 -7.63 2.38 -7.95
CA ASN A 283 -7.27 3.67 -7.38
C ASN A 283 -7.62 3.73 -5.87
N ALA A 284 -8.76 3.17 -5.46
CA ALA A 284 -9.13 3.08 -4.05
C ALA A 284 -8.09 2.30 -3.24
N TYR A 285 -7.60 1.17 -3.74
CA TYR A 285 -6.56 0.38 -3.08
C TYR A 285 -5.31 1.22 -2.77
N LEU A 286 -4.80 1.98 -3.74
CA LEU A 286 -3.58 2.76 -3.58
C LEU A 286 -3.75 4.05 -2.75
N LEU A 287 -4.96 4.61 -2.69
CA LEU A 287 -5.21 5.88 -2.02
C LEU A 287 -5.76 5.71 -0.60
N MET A 288 -6.57 4.66 -0.37
CA MET A 288 -7.24 4.47 0.93
C MET A 288 -6.25 4.12 2.03
N THR A 289 -5.26 3.28 1.76
CA THR A 289 -4.28 2.84 2.77
C THR A 289 -3.45 4.01 3.29
N PRO A 290 -2.76 4.82 2.45
CA PRO A 290 -1.98 5.95 2.93
C PRO A 290 -2.79 7.05 3.61
N LEU A 291 -4.09 7.15 3.28
CA LEU A 291 -4.99 8.11 3.92
C LEU A 291 -5.49 7.64 5.28
N LEU A 292 -5.99 6.40 5.34
CA LEU A 292 -6.70 5.90 6.51
C LEU A 292 -5.76 5.46 7.63
N ASN A 293 -4.55 4.99 7.30
CA ASN A 293 -3.57 4.58 8.30
C ASN A 293 -3.25 5.69 9.32
N PRO A 294 -2.81 6.90 8.93
CA PRO A 294 -2.53 7.96 9.89
C PRO A 294 -3.78 8.42 10.64
N LEU A 295 -4.97 8.39 10.01
CA LEU A 295 -6.24 8.73 10.66
C LEU A 295 -6.61 7.71 11.73
N ILE A 296 -6.59 6.42 11.43
CA ILE A 296 -6.91 5.35 12.37
C ILE A 296 -6.01 5.45 13.61
N TYR A 297 -4.71 5.61 13.43
CA TYR A 297 -3.78 5.66 14.56
C TYR A 297 -3.81 6.99 15.31
N SER A 298 -3.98 8.13 14.61
CA SER A 298 -4.06 9.43 15.28
C SER A 298 -5.35 9.57 16.10
N LEU A 299 -6.48 9.04 15.62
CA LEU A 299 -7.76 9.11 16.35
C LEU A 299 -7.83 8.12 17.52
N LYS A 300 -7.08 7.02 17.46
CA LYS A 300 -7.18 5.92 18.42
C LYS A 300 -6.07 5.89 19.45
N SER A 301 -4.87 6.39 19.14
CA SER A 301 -3.74 6.41 20.07
C SER A 301 -3.73 7.66 20.95
N ARG A 302 -4.02 7.49 22.23
CA ARG A 302 -3.92 8.58 23.22
C ARG A 302 -2.51 9.19 23.29
N GLN A 303 -1.48 8.38 23.09
CA GLN A 303 -0.08 8.82 23.10
C GLN A 303 0.22 9.73 21.91
N ILE A 304 -0.24 9.38 20.71
CA ILE A 304 -0.11 10.22 19.51
C ILE A 304 -0.90 11.51 19.67
N GLN A 305 -2.13 11.45 20.18
CA GLN A 305 -2.95 12.64 20.45
C GLN A 305 -2.28 13.59 21.46
N ALA A 306 -1.70 13.04 22.54
CA ALA A 306 -0.98 13.83 23.53
C ALA A 306 0.26 14.51 22.93
N ALA A 307 1.02 13.78 22.10
CA ALA A 307 2.18 14.31 21.39
C ALA A 307 1.82 15.42 20.42
N LEU A 308 0.73 15.23 19.65
CA LEU A 308 0.16 16.26 18.76
C LEU A 308 -0.21 17.52 19.52
N ARG A 309 -1.03 17.39 20.60
CA ARG A 309 -1.48 18.53 21.42
C ARG A 309 -0.30 19.29 22.00
N LYS A 310 0.70 18.58 22.53
CA LYS A 310 1.91 19.19 23.09
C LYS A 310 2.66 20.04 22.06
N ARG A 311 2.82 19.53 20.82
CA ARG A 311 3.50 20.28 19.77
C ARG A 311 2.71 21.49 19.28
N PHE A 312 1.39 21.35 19.09
CA PHE A 312 0.56 22.48 18.70
C PHE A 312 0.51 23.57 19.80
N TRP A 313 0.54 23.18 21.07
CA TRP A 313 0.57 24.14 22.18
C TRP A 313 1.91 24.88 22.27
N VAL A 314 3.02 24.15 22.12
CA VAL A 314 4.38 24.73 22.10
C VAL A 314 4.53 25.72 20.94
N GLN A 315 4.00 25.39 19.74
CA GLN A 315 4.04 26.30 18.60
C GLN A 315 3.24 27.59 18.85
N ARG A 316 2.05 27.51 19.47
CA ARG A 316 1.25 28.71 19.85
C ARG A 316 2.00 29.59 20.83
N VAL A 317 2.62 29.01 21.85
CA VAL A 317 3.39 29.76 22.84
C VAL A 317 4.62 30.45 22.21
N ILE A 318 5.28 29.82 21.23
CA ILE A 318 6.40 30.40 20.50
C ILE A 318 5.95 31.48 19.51
N ALA A 319 4.75 31.32 18.93
CA ALA A 319 4.16 32.30 18.02
C ALA A 319 3.59 33.56 18.72
N GLY A 320 3.53 33.58 20.05
CA GLY A 320 3.07 34.72 20.83
C GLY A 320 1.54 34.92 20.84
N GLU A 321 0.76 33.85 20.54
CA GLU A 321 -0.72 33.84 20.67
C GLU A 321 -1.19 33.25 22.00
#